data_76b573feabe644b7e6b949b4eb22b58f
#
_entry.id   76b573feabe644b7e6b949b4eb22b58f
#
_cell.length_a   1.000
_cell.length_b   1.000
_cell.length_c   1.000
_cell.angle_alpha   90.00
_cell.angle_beta   90.00
_cell.angle_gamma   90.00
#
_symmetry.space_group_name_H-M   'P 1'
#
loop_
_entity.id
_entity.type
_entity.pdbx_description
1 polymer ?
#
loop_
_entity_poly.entity_id
_entity_poly.type
_entity_poly.pdbx_seq_one_letter_code
_entity_poly.pdbx_strand_id
1 'polypeptide(L)'
;MGKRNSAGKLRGRVQIWTTPDGKPINKYFSAETEEELEAKKEEIRQEYITGEAPVRNVPFWDYTEEWYRVRKEPHISPATRKSYRVMLTKHILPAFGLKYMRAISANQLQEFLNTFEGSSKSQITLAKTILEAVFTSANAEGILDRNPACSLIRPKPGKKQKRRALTEAEIAGVMEAIRKNENGLFLAVLYYLGVRRGEALGLQWGGH
;
A
#
# COMPACT_ATOMS: atom_id res chain seq x y z
N MET A 1 37.34 18.19 -11.72
CA MET A 1 37.09 18.01 -13.17
C MET A 1 35.84 17.15 -13.35
N GLY A 2 34.74 17.75 -13.79
CA GLY A 2 33.47 17.05 -14.00
C GLY A 2 33.54 16.10 -15.21
N LYS A 3 32.98 14.88 -15.08
CA LYS A 3 32.89 13.93 -16.19
C LYS A 3 31.93 14.46 -17.26
N ARG A 4 32.37 14.55 -18.51
CA ARG A 4 31.53 14.93 -19.65
C ARG A 4 30.78 13.71 -20.18
N ASN A 5 29.56 13.93 -20.71
CA ASN A 5 28.78 12.88 -21.37
C ASN A 5 29.23 12.70 -22.83
N SER A 6 28.67 11.72 -23.54
CA SER A 6 28.94 11.45 -24.96
C SER A 6 28.65 12.64 -25.91
N ALA A 7 27.90 13.64 -25.45
CA ALA A 7 27.59 14.88 -26.16
C ALA A 7 28.47 16.07 -25.70
N GLY A 8 29.56 15.82 -24.96
CA GLY A 8 30.51 16.84 -24.50
C GLY A 8 30.03 17.74 -23.37
N LYS A 9 28.81 17.55 -22.83
CA LYS A 9 28.23 18.36 -21.75
C LYS A 9 28.68 17.86 -20.37
N LEU A 10 28.91 18.80 -19.44
CA LEU A 10 29.22 18.50 -18.03
C LEU A 10 28.03 17.84 -17.36
N ARG A 11 28.27 16.79 -16.56
CA ARG A 11 27.24 16.12 -15.75
C ARG A 11 27.28 16.63 -14.32
N GLY A 12 26.11 17.05 -13.84
CA GLY A 12 25.87 17.36 -12.44
C GLY A 12 24.92 16.34 -11.80
N ARG A 13 25.04 16.22 -10.49
CA ARG A 13 24.05 15.52 -9.67
C ARG A 13 23.82 16.31 -8.38
N VAL A 14 22.58 16.33 -7.92
CA VAL A 14 22.19 16.84 -6.62
C VAL A 14 21.44 15.75 -5.89
N GLN A 15 21.82 15.48 -4.65
CA GLN A 15 21.04 14.60 -3.78
C GLN A 15 19.83 15.37 -3.30
N ILE A 16 18.65 14.89 -3.66
CA ILE A 16 17.36 15.53 -3.36
C ILE A 16 16.64 14.87 -2.18
N TRP A 17 16.95 13.62 -1.91
CA TRP A 17 16.33 12.84 -0.86
C TRP A 17 17.22 11.69 -0.40
N THR A 18 16.95 11.16 0.80
CA THR A 18 17.53 9.91 1.30
C THR A 18 16.38 8.97 1.65
N THR A 19 16.35 7.78 1.07
CA THR A 19 15.34 6.77 1.42
C THR A 19 15.45 6.37 2.89
N PRO A 20 14.39 5.82 3.51
CA PRO A 20 14.44 5.28 4.87
C PRO A 20 15.55 4.25 5.08
N ASP A 21 15.96 3.53 4.03
CA ASP A 21 17.06 2.57 4.02
C ASP A 21 18.46 3.24 3.87
N GLY A 22 18.54 4.57 3.95
CA GLY A 22 19.78 5.32 3.86
C GLY A 22 20.34 5.50 2.44
N LYS A 23 19.60 5.14 1.38
CA LYS A 23 20.07 5.29 0.00
C LYS A 23 19.78 6.69 -0.54
N PRO A 24 20.77 7.42 -1.10
CA PRO A 24 20.55 8.75 -1.65
C PRO A 24 19.80 8.69 -2.99
N ILE A 25 18.75 9.47 -3.12
CA ILE A 25 18.09 9.74 -4.40
C ILE A 25 18.71 10.99 -4.98
N ASN A 26 19.21 10.89 -6.20
CA ASN A 26 19.91 11.96 -6.89
C ASN A 26 19.16 12.40 -8.14
N LYS A 27 19.06 13.72 -8.36
CA LYS A 27 18.62 14.30 -9.62
C LYS A 27 19.87 14.53 -10.49
N TYR A 28 19.86 14.05 -11.71
CA TYR A 28 20.95 14.22 -12.68
C TYR A 28 20.55 15.24 -13.72
N PHE A 29 21.50 16.09 -14.10
CA PHE A 29 21.31 17.11 -15.11
C PHE A 29 22.62 17.34 -15.86
N SER A 30 22.56 18.09 -16.94
CA SER A 30 23.73 18.43 -17.75
C SER A 30 23.74 19.94 -18.05
N ALA A 31 24.94 20.48 -18.19
CA ALA A 31 25.17 21.87 -18.53
C ALA A 31 26.33 21.97 -19.54
N GLU A 32 26.41 23.10 -20.22
CA GLU A 32 27.47 23.33 -21.19
C GLU A 32 28.70 23.94 -20.53
N THR A 33 28.49 24.75 -19.52
CA THR A 33 29.55 25.41 -18.74
C THR A 33 29.50 25.01 -17.26
N GLU A 34 30.57 25.26 -16.54
CA GLU A 34 30.69 24.99 -15.10
C GLU A 34 29.81 25.98 -14.29
N GLU A 35 29.71 27.22 -14.76
CA GLU A 35 28.85 28.25 -14.17
C GLU A 35 27.35 27.88 -14.29
N GLU A 36 26.93 27.40 -15.46
CA GLU A 36 25.56 26.89 -15.69
C GLU A 36 25.27 25.67 -14.84
N LEU A 37 26.29 24.83 -14.59
CA LEU A 37 26.15 23.63 -13.76
C LEU A 37 25.90 24.00 -12.29
N GLU A 38 26.66 24.97 -11.77
CA GLU A 38 26.46 25.45 -10.37
C GLU A 38 25.16 26.22 -10.23
N ALA A 39 24.79 27.06 -11.20
CA ALA A 39 23.51 27.75 -11.22
C ALA A 39 22.32 26.76 -11.17
N LYS A 40 22.35 25.71 -11.99
CA LYS A 40 21.32 24.65 -11.98
C LYS A 40 21.31 23.84 -10.70
N LYS A 41 22.48 23.62 -10.07
CA LYS A 41 22.52 22.97 -8.75
C LYS A 41 21.84 23.81 -7.69
N GLU A 42 22.10 25.11 -7.69
CA GLU A 42 21.54 26.02 -6.70
C GLU A 42 20.03 26.22 -6.95
N GLU A 43 19.60 26.32 -8.21
CA GLU A 43 18.19 26.36 -8.59
C GLU A 43 17.45 25.11 -8.07
N ILE A 44 18.02 23.91 -8.30
CA ILE A 44 17.46 22.66 -7.79
C ILE A 44 17.44 22.63 -6.26
N ARG A 45 18.49 23.13 -5.58
CA ARG A 45 18.51 23.21 -4.12
C ARG A 45 17.47 24.17 -3.58
N GLN A 46 17.34 25.35 -4.15
CA GLN A 46 16.34 26.35 -3.78
C GLN A 46 14.94 25.78 -3.99
N GLU A 47 14.68 25.15 -5.11
CA GLU A 47 13.43 24.47 -5.44
C GLU A 47 13.00 23.47 -4.32
N TYR A 48 13.97 22.80 -3.69
CA TYR A 48 13.71 21.82 -2.63
C TYR A 48 13.74 22.38 -1.20
N ILE A 49 14.45 23.49 -0.96
CA ILE A 49 14.59 24.13 0.36
C ILE A 49 13.42 25.09 0.63
N THR A 50 13.00 25.88 -0.34
CA THR A 50 11.93 26.89 -0.18
C THR A 50 10.53 26.31 -0.14
N GLY A 51 10.35 25.06 -0.51
CA GLY A 51 9.01 24.43 -0.60
C GLY A 51 8.15 24.98 -1.73
N GLU A 52 8.66 25.93 -2.50
CA GLU A 52 8.07 26.48 -3.73
C GLU A 52 8.44 25.65 -4.95
N ALA A 53 8.80 24.37 -4.74
CA ALA A 53 9.04 23.48 -5.87
C ALA A 53 7.80 23.47 -6.76
N PRO A 54 7.91 23.85 -8.04
CA PRO A 54 6.82 23.70 -8.96
C PRO A 54 6.50 22.21 -9.02
N VAL A 55 5.41 21.86 -8.36
CA VAL A 55 4.83 20.54 -8.45
C VAL A 55 5.76 19.39 -8.01
N ARG A 56 5.74 19.06 -6.73
CA ARG A 56 6.40 17.85 -6.20
C ARG A 56 6.03 16.62 -7.04
N ASN A 57 6.95 16.20 -7.91
CA ASN A 57 6.79 14.96 -8.65
C ASN A 57 7.24 13.81 -7.73
N VAL A 58 6.36 13.40 -6.82
CA VAL A 58 6.65 12.42 -5.76
C VAL A 58 6.47 11.01 -6.33
N PRO A 59 7.43 10.10 -6.15
CA PRO A 59 7.24 8.69 -6.48
C PRO A 59 6.07 8.10 -5.68
N PHE A 60 5.27 7.25 -6.33
CA PHE A 60 4.11 6.64 -5.70
C PHE A 60 4.49 5.81 -4.47
N TRP A 61 5.62 5.11 -4.52
CA TRP A 61 6.15 4.34 -3.39
C TRP A 61 6.33 5.23 -2.16
N ASP A 62 7.13 6.28 -2.29
CA ASP A 62 7.53 7.14 -1.16
C ASP A 62 6.29 7.79 -0.51
N TYR A 63 5.38 8.31 -1.35
CA TYR A 63 4.15 8.91 -0.86
C TYR A 63 3.25 7.89 -0.14
N THR A 64 3.09 6.70 -0.72
CA THR A 64 2.19 5.67 -0.17
C THR A 64 2.71 5.11 1.16
N GLU A 65 4.02 4.91 1.30
CA GLU A 65 4.63 4.46 2.56
C GLU A 65 4.49 5.51 3.66
N GLU A 66 4.76 6.78 3.35
CA GLU A 66 4.58 7.88 4.29
C GLU A 66 3.11 8.03 4.70
N TRP A 67 2.19 8.04 3.73
CA TRP A 67 0.76 8.08 3.96
C TRP A 67 0.29 6.93 4.86
N TYR A 68 0.74 5.69 4.58
CA TYR A 68 0.38 4.52 5.37
C TYR A 68 0.87 4.66 6.81
N ARG A 69 2.14 4.96 7.01
CA ARG A 69 2.78 5.08 8.32
C ARG A 69 2.16 6.18 9.18
N VAL A 70 1.88 7.34 8.58
CA VAL A 70 1.44 8.53 9.34
C VAL A 70 -0.07 8.56 9.51
N ARG A 71 -0.82 8.25 8.43
CA ARG A 71 -2.27 8.48 8.41
C ARG A 71 -3.12 7.24 8.58
N LYS A 72 -2.57 6.05 8.33
CA LYS A 72 -3.40 4.84 8.35
C LYS A 72 -3.03 3.87 9.47
N GLU A 73 -1.77 3.51 9.58
CA GLU A 73 -1.30 2.49 10.51
C GLU A 73 -1.66 2.74 11.98
N PRO A 74 -1.59 3.99 12.52
CA PRO A 74 -1.94 4.25 13.92
C PRO A 74 -3.42 4.04 14.24
N HIS A 75 -4.30 4.15 13.24
CA HIS A 75 -5.76 4.17 13.41
C HIS A 75 -6.46 2.85 13.08
N ILE A 76 -5.71 1.78 12.81
CA ILE A 76 -6.28 0.49 12.42
C ILE A 76 -5.78 -0.65 13.32
N SER A 77 -6.63 -1.70 13.47
CA SER A 77 -6.30 -2.88 14.26
C SER A 77 -5.13 -3.67 13.65
N PRO A 78 -4.40 -4.48 14.46
CA PRO A 78 -3.29 -5.31 13.96
C PRO A 78 -3.69 -6.24 12.79
N ALA A 79 -4.89 -6.83 12.85
CA ALA A 79 -5.41 -7.67 11.76
C ALA A 79 -5.62 -6.88 10.46
N THR A 80 -6.14 -5.65 10.57
CA THR A 80 -6.32 -4.74 9.43
C THR A 80 -4.97 -4.28 8.88
N ARG A 81 -3.98 -3.97 9.74
CA ARG A 81 -2.61 -3.64 9.32
C ARG A 81 -2.02 -4.72 8.42
N LYS A 82 -2.16 -6.00 8.84
CA LYS A 82 -1.68 -7.14 8.04
C LYS A 82 -2.31 -7.16 6.65
N SER A 83 -3.63 -6.93 6.55
CA SER A 83 -4.36 -6.92 5.27
C SER A 83 -3.91 -5.76 4.37
N TYR A 84 -3.73 -4.56 4.95
CA TYR A 84 -3.22 -3.38 4.22
C TYR A 84 -1.81 -3.61 3.71
N ARG A 85 -0.89 -4.09 4.57
CA ARG A 85 0.49 -4.37 4.17
C ARG A 85 0.57 -5.39 3.04
N VAL A 86 -0.20 -6.47 3.13
CA VAL A 86 -0.26 -7.48 2.05
C VAL A 86 -0.77 -6.86 0.75
N MET A 87 -1.84 -6.07 0.79
CA MET A 87 -2.40 -5.42 -0.41
C MET A 87 -1.40 -4.43 -1.02
N LEU A 88 -0.74 -3.62 -0.19
CA LEU A 88 0.28 -2.67 -0.65
C LEU A 88 1.48 -3.40 -1.25
N THR A 89 2.12 -4.31 -0.51
CA THR A 89 3.41 -4.89 -0.92
C THR A 89 3.28 -5.93 -2.03
N LYS A 90 2.18 -6.69 -2.08
CA LYS A 90 2.01 -7.75 -3.09
C LYS A 90 1.28 -7.31 -4.36
N HIS A 91 0.51 -6.23 -4.29
CA HIS A 91 -0.34 -5.84 -5.44
C HIS A 91 -0.11 -4.39 -5.88
N ILE A 92 -0.27 -3.41 -5.00
CA ILE A 92 -0.30 -2.00 -5.39
C ILE A 92 1.10 -1.48 -5.72
N LEU A 93 2.07 -1.68 -4.83
CA LEU A 93 3.44 -1.19 -5.02
C LEU A 93 4.17 -1.83 -6.21
N PRO A 94 4.03 -3.13 -6.51
CA PRO A 94 4.58 -3.69 -7.75
C PRO A 94 4.00 -3.08 -9.03
N ALA A 95 2.73 -2.65 -9.01
CA ALA A 95 2.07 -2.06 -10.18
C ALA A 95 2.41 -0.58 -10.39
N PHE A 96 2.56 0.18 -9.33
CA PHE A 96 2.66 1.65 -9.39
C PHE A 96 3.91 2.23 -8.70
N GLY A 97 4.60 1.49 -7.85
CA GLY A 97 5.64 2.01 -6.97
C GLY A 97 6.72 2.82 -7.65
N LEU A 98 7.15 2.41 -8.83
CA LEU A 98 8.18 3.10 -9.61
C LEU A 98 7.65 4.30 -10.43
N LYS A 99 6.34 4.49 -10.48
CA LYS A 99 5.73 5.60 -11.21
C LYS A 99 5.64 6.83 -10.30
N TYR A 100 5.69 8.00 -10.91
CA TYR A 100 5.36 9.24 -10.22
C TYR A 100 3.84 9.38 -10.06
N MET A 101 3.41 9.97 -8.94
CA MET A 101 1.98 10.16 -8.62
C MET A 101 1.20 10.80 -9.77
N ARG A 102 1.78 11.83 -10.41
CA ARG A 102 1.16 12.54 -11.54
C ARG A 102 1.10 11.74 -12.85
N ALA A 103 1.94 10.72 -12.99
CA ALA A 103 1.97 9.88 -14.18
C ALA A 103 0.93 8.74 -14.15
N ILE A 104 0.22 8.58 -13.03
CA ILE A 104 -0.78 7.52 -12.87
C ILE A 104 -2.14 8.05 -13.29
N SER A 105 -2.69 7.48 -14.38
CA SER A 105 -3.99 7.86 -14.92
C SER A 105 -5.14 7.06 -14.30
N ALA A 106 -6.37 7.59 -14.40
CA ALA A 106 -7.58 6.90 -13.98
C ALA A 106 -7.78 5.55 -14.69
N ASN A 107 -7.43 5.46 -15.97
CA ASN A 107 -7.53 4.22 -16.74
C ASN A 107 -6.57 3.15 -16.19
N GLN A 108 -5.33 3.51 -15.87
CA GLN A 108 -4.37 2.57 -15.30
C GLN A 108 -4.81 2.06 -13.92
N LEU A 109 -5.43 2.92 -13.11
CA LEU A 109 -6.01 2.51 -11.83
C LEU A 109 -7.19 1.57 -12.02
N GLN A 110 -8.04 1.84 -13.02
CA GLN A 110 -9.17 0.98 -13.33
C GLN A 110 -8.71 -0.38 -13.90
N GLU A 111 -7.77 -0.40 -14.82
CA GLU A 111 -7.17 -1.63 -15.35
C GLU A 111 -6.57 -2.48 -14.23
N PHE A 112 -5.81 -1.87 -13.33
CA PHE A 112 -5.29 -2.57 -12.15
C PHE A 112 -6.42 -3.14 -11.28
N LEU A 113 -7.47 -2.35 -11.02
CA LEU A 113 -8.59 -2.83 -10.21
C LEU A 113 -9.33 -3.98 -10.90
N ASN A 114 -9.42 -3.96 -12.23
CA ASN A 114 -10.04 -5.04 -13.02
C ASN A 114 -9.26 -6.37 -12.91
N THR A 115 -7.96 -6.35 -12.63
CA THR A 115 -7.20 -7.60 -12.37
C THR A 115 -7.73 -8.39 -11.18
N PHE A 116 -8.52 -7.76 -10.31
CA PHE A 116 -9.17 -8.41 -9.18
C PHE A 116 -10.55 -9.01 -9.53
N GLU A 117 -10.97 -9.03 -10.80
CA GLU A 117 -12.20 -9.69 -11.21
C GLU A 117 -12.19 -11.15 -10.79
N GLY A 118 -13.30 -11.63 -10.25
CA GLY A 118 -13.37 -12.98 -9.70
C GLY A 118 -12.76 -13.17 -8.30
N SER A 119 -12.05 -12.18 -7.78
CA SER A 119 -11.53 -12.20 -6.42
C SER A 119 -12.64 -11.99 -5.37
N SER A 120 -12.29 -12.13 -4.08
CA SER A 120 -13.26 -11.88 -3.01
C SER A 120 -13.68 -10.41 -2.98
N LYS A 121 -14.96 -10.15 -2.64
CA LYS A 121 -15.48 -8.79 -2.48
C LYS A 121 -14.62 -7.94 -1.53
N SER A 122 -14.08 -8.56 -0.48
CA SER A 122 -13.24 -7.88 0.52
C SER A 122 -11.91 -7.41 -0.08
N GLN A 123 -11.27 -8.23 -0.93
CA GLN A 123 -10.01 -7.85 -1.60
C GLN A 123 -10.22 -6.70 -2.58
N ILE A 124 -11.28 -6.79 -3.41
CA ILE A 124 -11.63 -5.71 -4.36
C ILE A 124 -11.91 -4.41 -3.61
N THR A 125 -12.70 -4.48 -2.53
CA THR A 125 -13.03 -3.31 -1.72
C THR A 125 -11.78 -2.72 -1.07
N LEU A 126 -10.89 -3.55 -0.52
CA LEU A 126 -9.66 -3.11 0.12
C LEU A 126 -8.73 -2.41 -0.88
N ALA A 127 -8.51 -3.00 -2.07
CA ALA A 127 -7.69 -2.40 -3.11
C ALA A 127 -8.23 -1.02 -3.52
N LYS A 128 -9.53 -0.93 -3.82
CA LYS A 128 -10.18 0.34 -4.17
C LYS A 128 -10.06 1.36 -3.03
N THR A 129 -10.34 0.99 -1.79
CA THR A 129 -10.28 1.89 -0.63
C THR A 129 -8.87 2.45 -0.42
N ILE A 130 -7.83 1.64 -0.60
CA ILE A 130 -6.45 2.12 -0.47
C ILE A 130 -6.13 3.13 -1.57
N LEU A 131 -6.42 2.80 -2.83
CA LEU A 131 -6.17 3.71 -3.94
C LEU A 131 -6.92 5.04 -3.76
N GLU A 132 -8.22 5.00 -3.45
CA GLU A 132 -9.02 6.20 -3.21
C GLU A 132 -8.43 7.05 -2.07
N ALA A 133 -8.03 6.44 -0.97
CA ALA A 133 -7.52 7.17 0.18
C ALA A 133 -6.15 7.82 -0.10
N VAL A 134 -5.24 7.09 -0.76
CA VAL A 134 -3.91 7.61 -1.15
C VAL A 134 -4.05 8.80 -2.10
N PHE A 135 -4.83 8.65 -3.17
CA PHE A 135 -4.98 9.70 -4.17
C PHE A 135 -5.81 10.90 -3.66
N THR A 136 -6.78 10.67 -2.77
CA THR A 136 -7.53 11.76 -2.10
C THR A 136 -6.60 12.58 -1.22
N SER A 137 -5.74 11.92 -0.43
CA SER A 137 -4.74 12.62 0.39
C SER A 137 -3.76 13.42 -0.46
N ALA A 138 -3.24 12.83 -1.54
CA ALA A 138 -2.30 13.51 -2.44
C ALA A 138 -2.92 14.72 -3.16
N ASN A 139 -4.19 14.64 -3.52
CA ASN A 139 -4.91 15.77 -4.10
C ASN A 139 -5.16 16.87 -3.06
N ALA A 140 -5.54 16.51 -1.83
CA ALA A 140 -5.72 17.47 -0.75
C ALA A 140 -4.42 18.20 -0.35
N GLU A 141 -3.27 17.56 -0.55
CA GLU A 141 -1.93 18.12 -0.30
C GLU A 141 -1.37 18.93 -1.49
N GLY A 142 -2.14 19.06 -2.58
CA GLY A 142 -1.71 19.80 -3.77
C GLY A 142 -0.66 19.09 -4.64
N ILE A 143 -0.36 17.81 -4.36
CA ILE A 143 0.55 16.98 -5.17
C ILE A 143 -0.10 16.70 -6.54
N LEU A 144 -1.41 16.58 -6.57
CA LEU A 144 -2.21 16.32 -7.76
C LEU A 144 -3.25 17.42 -7.98
N ASP A 145 -3.42 17.85 -9.22
CA ASP A 145 -4.45 18.83 -9.60
C ASP A 145 -5.85 18.19 -9.62
N ARG A 146 -5.91 16.90 -9.91
CA ARG A 146 -7.14 16.10 -9.95
C ARG A 146 -6.90 14.73 -9.36
N ASN A 147 -7.90 14.19 -8.65
CA ASN A 147 -7.86 12.84 -8.12
C ASN A 147 -8.23 11.81 -9.20
N PRO A 148 -7.28 10.98 -9.70
CA PRO A 148 -7.60 9.98 -10.71
C PRO A 148 -8.40 8.78 -10.18
N ALA A 149 -8.49 8.63 -8.85
CA ALA A 149 -9.20 7.51 -8.21
C ALA A 149 -10.68 7.81 -7.91
N CYS A 150 -11.17 9.02 -8.18
CA CYS A 150 -12.53 9.44 -7.78
C CYS A 150 -13.67 8.66 -8.47
N SER A 151 -13.42 8.06 -9.65
CA SER A 151 -14.43 7.38 -10.46
C SER A 151 -14.21 5.88 -10.63
N LEU A 152 -13.41 5.26 -9.78
CA LEU A 152 -13.11 3.83 -9.87
C LEU A 152 -14.36 2.95 -9.70
N ILE A 153 -14.56 2.04 -10.64
CA ILE A 153 -15.67 1.09 -10.65
C ILE A 153 -15.19 -0.26 -10.14
N ARG A 154 -15.93 -0.86 -9.21
CA ARG A 154 -15.58 -2.19 -8.67
C ARG A 154 -15.84 -3.27 -9.71
N PRO A 155 -14.87 -4.14 -10.03
CA PRO A 155 -15.12 -5.32 -10.85
C PRO A 155 -16.05 -6.31 -10.15
N LYS A 156 -16.57 -7.27 -10.90
CA LYS A 156 -17.47 -8.30 -10.36
C LYS A 156 -16.70 -9.23 -9.43
N PRO A 157 -17.18 -9.44 -8.20
CA PRO A 157 -16.55 -10.41 -7.29
C PRO A 157 -16.86 -11.83 -7.76
N GLY A 158 -15.98 -12.75 -7.37
CA GLY A 158 -16.21 -14.19 -7.56
C GLY A 158 -17.45 -14.67 -6.79
N LYS A 159 -17.96 -15.82 -7.23
CA LYS A 159 -19.10 -16.45 -6.55
C LYS A 159 -18.75 -16.77 -5.11
N LYS A 160 -19.54 -16.27 -4.18
CA LYS A 160 -19.40 -16.59 -2.76
C LYS A 160 -19.87 -18.04 -2.53
N GLN A 161 -18.99 -18.88 -1.98
CA GLN A 161 -19.42 -20.18 -1.50
C GLN A 161 -20.52 -20.01 -0.44
N LYS A 162 -21.65 -20.70 -0.63
CA LYS A 162 -22.71 -20.72 0.38
C LYS A 162 -22.20 -21.46 1.61
N ARG A 163 -22.23 -20.82 2.74
CA ARG A 163 -21.99 -21.48 4.03
C ARG A 163 -23.18 -22.38 4.30
N ARG A 164 -22.93 -23.61 4.72
CA ARG A 164 -23.93 -24.58 5.14
C ARG A 164 -23.62 -25.11 6.54
N ALA A 165 -24.58 -25.73 7.16
CA ALA A 165 -24.35 -26.49 8.39
C ALA A 165 -23.46 -27.72 8.08
N LEU A 166 -22.78 -28.20 9.10
CA LEU A 166 -22.01 -29.45 9.02
C LEU A 166 -22.95 -30.62 8.82
N THR A 167 -22.54 -31.59 8.02
CA THR A 167 -23.19 -32.90 7.91
C THR A 167 -22.88 -33.76 9.14
N GLU A 168 -23.66 -34.84 9.36
CA GLU A 168 -23.41 -35.77 10.47
C GLU A 168 -22.01 -36.40 10.42
N ALA A 169 -21.53 -36.74 9.23
CA ALA A 169 -20.19 -37.28 9.05
C ALA A 169 -19.09 -36.23 9.40
N GLU A 170 -19.29 -34.96 9.06
CA GLU A 170 -18.38 -33.88 9.41
C GLU A 170 -18.43 -33.61 10.92
N ILE A 171 -19.60 -33.72 11.56
CA ILE A 171 -19.76 -33.61 13.01
C ILE A 171 -18.97 -34.73 13.72
N ALA A 172 -19.10 -35.98 13.22
CA ALA A 172 -18.34 -37.11 13.77
C ALA A 172 -16.81 -36.84 13.69
N GLY A 173 -16.34 -36.31 12.55
CA GLY A 173 -14.93 -35.91 12.39
C GLY A 173 -14.50 -34.82 13.36
N VAL A 174 -15.34 -33.81 13.60
CA VAL A 174 -15.07 -32.77 14.62
C VAL A 174 -14.98 -33.38 16.01
N MET A 175 -15.88 -34.30 16.40
CA MET A 175 -15.83 -34.98 17.69
C MET A 175 -14.58 -35.82 17.86
N GLU A 176 -14.13 -36.49 16.81
CA GLU A 176 -12.87 -37.21 16.84
C GLU A 176 -11.66 -36.30 17.00
N ALA A 177 -11.65 -35.17 16.28
CA ALA A 177 -10.60 -34.17 16.42
C ALA A 177 -10.56 -33.58 17.84
N ILE A 178 -11.70 -33.30 18.47
CA ILE A 178 -11.79 -32.84 19.86
C ILE A 178 -11.14 -33.83 20.83
N ARG A 179 -11.30 -35.14 20.61
CA ARG A 179 -10.76 -36.18 21.49
C ARG A 179 -9.25 -36.41 21.31
N LYS A 180 -8.78 -36.30 20.07
CA LYS A 180 -7.40 -36.66 19.72
C LYS A 180 -6.40 -35.49 19.70
N ASN A 181 -6.88 -34.25 19.62
CA ASN A 181 -6.02 -33.10 19.49
C ASN A 181 -5.65 -32.52 20.88
N GLU A 182 -4.42 -32.11 21.05
CA GLU A 182 -3.97 -31.39 22.26
C GLU A 182 -4.77 -30.11 22.53
N ASN A 183 -5.29 -29.46 21.48
CA ASN A 183 -6.16 -28.29 21.56
C ASN A 183 -7.65 -28.68 21.58
N GLY A 184 -7.99 -29.93 21.94
CA GLY A 184 -9.35 -30.47 21.90
C GLY A 184 -10.34 -29.66 22.73
N LEU A 185 -9.92 -29.18 23.92
CA LEU A 185 -10.77 -28.32 24.76
C LEU A 185 -11.13 -27.02 24.04
N PHE A 186 -10.18 -26.38 23.36
CA PHE A 186 -10.45 -25.16 22.60
C PHE A 186 -11.43 -25.42 21.44
N LEU A 187 -11.27 -26.54 20.73
CA LEU A 187 -12.19 -26.96 19.68
C LEU A 187 -13.59 -27.24 20.23
N ALA A 188 -13.69 -27.88 21.41
CA ALA A 188 -14.96 -28.13 22.08
C ALA A 188 -15.67 -26.83 22.45
N VAL A 189 -14.95 -25.86 23.01
CA VAL A 189 -15.49 -24.52 23.32
C VAL A 189 -16.07 -23.85 22.08
N LEU A 190 -15.31 -23.85 20.96
CA LEU A 190 -15.78 -23.27 19.71
C LEU A 190 -17.04 -23.99 19.18
N TYR A 191 -17.07 -25.32 19.26
CA TYR A 191 -18.17 -26.13 18.74
C TYR A 191 -19.44 -26.00 19.57
N TYR A 192 -19.34 -26.19 20.90
CA TYR A 192 -20.51 -26.24 21.76
C TYR A 192 -21.07 -24.85 22.13
N LEU A 193 -20.20 -23.84 22.29
CA LEU A 193 -20.63 -22.49 22.65
C LEU A 193 -20.88 -21.59 21.45
N GLY A 194 -20.43 -21.98 20.25
CA GLY A 194 -20.58 -21.18 19.03
C GLY A 194 -19.89 -19.81 19.08
N VAL A 195 -18.94 -19.61 20.00
CA VAL A 195 -18.20 -18.37 20.17
C VAL A 195 -17.18 -18.17 19.05
N ARG A 196 -16.83 -16.92 18.75
CA ARG A 196 -15.76 -16.64 17.80
C ARG A 196 -14.40 -17.04 18.36
N ARG A 197 -13.46 -17.43 17.49
CA ARG A 197 -12.11 -17.80 17.89
C ARG A 197 -11.44 -16.78 18.82
N GLY A 198 -11.60 -15.48 18.56
CA GLY A 198 -11.03 -14.43 19.40
C GLY A 198 -11.68 -14.36 20.78
N GLU A 199 -12.98 -14.62 20.87
CA GLU A 199 -13.74 -14.68 22.12
C GLU A 199 -13.32 -15.92 22.93
N ALA A 200 -13.18 -17.07 22.27
CA ALA A 200 -12.69 -18.31 22.92
C ALA A 200 -11.28 -18.16 23.50
N LEU A 201 -10.38 -17.45 22.80
CA LEU A 201 -9.03 -17.16 23.29
C LEU A 201 -9.00 -16.18 24.48
N GLY A 202 -10.05 -15.37 24.63
CA GLY A 202 -10.20 -14.43 25.74
C GLY A 202 -10.89 -15.03 26.97
N LEU A 203 -11.38 -16.29 26.93
CA LEU A 203 -12.01 -16.91 28.07
C LEU A 203 -11.00 -17.17 29.19
N GLN A 204 -11.38 -16.79 30.42
CA GLN A 204 -10.58 -17.00 31.61
C GLN A 204 -11.37 -17.86 32.62
N TRP A 205 -10.69 -18.74 33.31
CA TRP A 205 -11.24 -19.52 34.40
C TRP A 205 -11.27 -18.65 35.66
N GLY A 206 -12.45 -18.51 36.30
CA GLY A 206 -12.57 -17.82 37.60
C GLY A 206 -12.48 -16.29 37.50
N GLY A 207 -12.79 -15.69 36.38
CA GLY A 207 -12.98 -14.25 36.26
C GLY A 207 -14.25 -13.81 36.96
N HIS A 208 -14.12 -13.06 38.07
CA HIS A 208 -15.16 -12.28 38.73
C HIS A 208 -15.19 -10.86 38.17
#